data_e151ea23932159bd20d4c05021418e68
#
_entry.id   e151ea23932159bd20d4c05021418e68
#
_cell.length_a   1.000
_cell.length_b   1.000
_cell.length_c   1.000
_cell.angle_alpha   90.00
_cell.angle_beta   90.00
_cell.angle_gamma   90.00
#
_symmetry.space_group_name_H-M   'P 1'
#
loop_
_entity.id
_entity.type
_entity.pdbx_description
1 polymer ?
#
loop_
_entity_poly.entity_id
_entity_poly.type
_entity_poly.pdbx_seq_one_letter_code
_entity_poly.pdbx_strand_id
1 'polypeptide(L)'
;MSTQSYDPSRGRWVPWAFTGGMLLVVVVNGVLIWAALSTFTGVNTPRAYDRGRTYNDVLHEAARQDALGWHPRVRLEAGTLRIEVRDTAGNPVPGDLLGHLLRPLTGERLPLLISSTAPGVWRADAAAAQAGQWDTQLVLHGPGGVLDIRERVIVP
;
A
#
# COMPACT_ATOMS: atom_id res chain seq x y z
N MET A 1 76.81 6.56 -5.80
CA MET A 1 75.46 7.03 -5.45
C MET A 1 74.91 7.77 -6.65
N SER A 2 74.08 7.13 -7.47
CA SER A 2 73.46 7.74 -8.67
C SER A 2 72.19 8.49 -8.22
N THR A 3 72.28 9.81 -8.26
CA THR A 3 71.10 10.68 -8.07
C THR A 3 70.18 10.51 -9.26
N GLN A 4 69.09 9.78 -9.06
CA GLN A 4 68.00 9.73 -10.04
C GLN A 4 67.38 11.14 -10.14
N SER A 5 67.62 11.80 -11.27
CA SER A 5 66.97 13.09 -11.58
C SER A 5 65.48 12.87 -11.74
N TYR A 6 64.72 13.47 -10.83
CA TYR A 6 63.24 13.51 -10.90
C TYR A 6 62.81 14.32 -12.10
N ASP A 7 62.13 13.66 -13.07
CA ASP A 7 61.56 14.33 -14.23
C ASP A 7 60.04 14.64 -13.98
N PRO A 8 59.73 15.92 -13.72
CA PRO A 8 58.35 16.32 -13.36
C PRO A 8 57.37 16.22 -14.52
N SER A 9 57.84 16.02 -15.76
CA SER A 9 56.98 15.92 -16.93
C SER A 9 56.25 14.58 -17.03
N ARG A 10 56.85 13.51 -16.50
CA ARG A 10 56.31 12.14 -16.54
C ARG A 10 55.04 11.92 -15.74
N GLY A 11 54.75 12.76 -14.75
CA GLY A 11 53.58 12.63 -13.84
C GLY A 11 52.40 13.54 -14.16
N ARG A 12 52.51 14.43 -15.16
CA ARG A 12 51.45 15.46 -15.43
C ARG A 12 50.11 14.87 -15.89
N TRP A 13 50.09 13.66 -16.42
CA TRP A 13 48.84 12.97 -16.81
C TRP A 13 48.10 12.34 -15.61
N VAL A 14 48.80 12.02 -14.51
CA VAL A 14 48.24 11.33 -13.36
C VAL A 14 47.04 12.09 -12.73
N PRO A 15 47.13 13.41 -12.49
CA PRO A 15 45.98 14.16 -12.00
C PRO A 15 44.78 14.10 -12.94
N TRP A 16 45.02 14.15 -14.24
CA TRP A 16 43.94 14.05 -15.24
C TRP A 16 43.32 12.68 -15.32
N ALA A 17 44.09 11.60 -15.20
CA ALA A 17 43.57 10.24 -15.12
C ALA A 17 42.72 10.05 -13.83
N PHE A 18 43.20 10.58 -12.70
CA PHE A 18 42.46 10.54 -11.44
C PHE A 18 41.15 11.34 -11.53
N THR A 19 41.19 12.55 -12.06
CA THR A 19 39.98 13.39 -12.26
C THR A 19 39.01 12.70 -13.22
N GLY A 20 39.48 12.11 -14.31
CA GLY A 20 38.63 11.36 -15.23
C GLY A 20 37.96 10.15 -14.58
N GLY A 21 38.72 9.39 -13.76
CA GLY A 21 38.18 8.28 -12.99
C GLY A 21 37.11 8.71 -11.99
N MET A 22 37.35 9.81 -11.26
CA MET A 22 36.37 10.36 -10.32
C MET A 22 35.14 10.87 -11.04
N LEU A 23 35.29 11.51 -12.17
CA LEU A 23 34.16 12.00 -12.97
C LEU A 23 33.27 10.83 -13.46
N LEU A 24 33.91 9.73 -13.90
CA LEU A 24 33.21 8.51 -14.29
C LEU A 24 32.34 7.97 -13.10
N VAL A 25 32.95 7.90 -11.92
CA VAL A 25 32.22 7.45 -10.71
C VAL A 25 31.03 8.35 -10.41
N VAL A 26 31.19 9.67 -10.51
CA VAL A 26 30.09 10.63 -10.29
C VAL A 26 28.97 10.42 -11.31
N VAL A 27 29.29 10.22 -12.58
CA VAL A 27 28.30 9.98 -13.64
C VAL A 27 27.53 8.69 -13.39
N VAL A 28 28.25 7.59 -13.09
CA VAL A 28 27.61 6.29 -12.80
C VAL A 28 26.68 6.39 -11.59
N ASN A 29 27.13 7.02 -10.50
CA ASN A 29 26.29 7.22 -9.33
C ASN A 29 25.08 8.13 -9.63
N GLY A 30 25.25 9.18 -10.44
CA GLY A 30 24.13 10.04 -10.88
C GLY A 30 23.07 9.26 -11.65
N VAL A 31 23.48 8.38 -12.57
CA VAL A 31 22.57 7.50 -13.31
C VAL A 31 21.85 6.54 -12.37
N LEU A 32 22.56 5.95 -11.41
CA LEU A 32 21.94 5.04 -10.43
C LEU A 32 20.92 5.76 -9.55
N ILE A 33 21.24 6.97 -9.08
CA ILE A 33 20.31 7.78 -8.30
C ILE A 33 19.09 8.14 -9.14
N TRP A 34 19.31 8.58 -10.38
CA TRP A 34 18.20 8.90 -11.28
C TRP A 34 17.29 7.67 -11.52
N ALA A 35 17.87 6.52 -11.81
CA ALA A 35 17.12 5.27 -12.00
C ALA A 35 16.34 4.88 -10.72
N ALA A 36 16.99 4.97 -9.56
CA ALA A 36 16.35 4.69 -8.28
C ALA A 36 15.16 5.62 -8.02
N LEU A 37 15.30 6.93 -8.27
CA LEU A 37 14.23 7.90 -8.06
C LEU A 37 13.10 7.77 -9.09
N SER A 38 13.43 7.44 -10.34
CA SER A 38 12.42 7.28 -11.40
C SER A 38 11.60 6.00 -11.28
N THR A 39 12.16 4.95 -10.67
CA THR A 39 11.47 3.68 -10.42
C THR A 39 10.84 3.59 -9.03
N PHE A 40 11.06 4.61 -8.19
CA PHE A 40 10.52 4.62 -6.83
C PHE A 40 9.02 4.93 -6.84
N THR A 41 8.21 3.91 -6.62
CA THR A 41 6.74 3.99 -6.54
C THR A 41 6.21 4.61 -5.23
N GLY A 42 7.09 5.15 -4.38
CA GLY A 42 6.72 5.72 -3.10
C GLY A 42 6.67 4.68 -1.96
N VAL A 43 6.59 5.18 -0.74
CA VAL A 43 6.44 4.33 0.45
C VAL A 43 4.95 4.14 0.72
N ASN A 44 4.42 2.97 0.41
CA ASN A 44 3.02 2.61 0.69
C ASN A 44 2.77 2.28 2.17
N THR A 45 3.80 2.28 3.00
CA THR A 45 3.68 2.03 4.43
C THR A 45 3.92 3.31 5.23
N PRO A 46 3.02 3.68 6.17
CA PRO A 46 3.29 4.75 7.12
C PRO A 46 4.61 4.50 7.85
N ARG A 47 5.40 5.53 8.06
CA ARG A 47 6.70 5.44 8.75
C ARG A 47 6.52 4.75 10.09
N ALA A 48 7.44 3.84 10.45
CA ALA A 48 7.37 3.09 11.70
C ALA A 48 7.28 4.01 12.94
N TYR A 49 7.88 5.19 12.85
CA TYR A 49 7.80 6.22 13.90
C TYR A 49 6.41 6.83 14.05
N ASP A 50 5.70 7.09 12.95
CA ASP A 50 4.33 7.61 12.98
C ASP A 50 3.36 6.57 13.56
N ARG A 51 3.62 5.28 13.34
CA ARG A 51 2.85 4.18 13.97
C ARG A 51 2.97 4.19 15.50
N GLY A 52 4.15 4.51 16.05
CA GLY A 52 4.35 4.58 17.50
C GLY A 52 3.53 5.71 18.14
N ARG A 53 3.40 6.85 17.48
CA ARG A 53 2.62 7.99 17.98
C ARG A 53 1.11 7.79 17.90
N THR A 54 0.65 7.07 16.86
CA THR A 54 -0.77 6.81 16.63
C THR A 54 -1.21 5.44 17.16
N TYR A 55 -0.31 4.70 17.84
CA TYR A 55 -0.61 3.35 18.32
C TYR A 55 -1.79 3.32 19.29
N ASN A 56 -1.85 4.28 20.20
CA ASN A 56 -2.99 4.38 21.13
C ASN A 56 -4.30 4.67 20.39
N ASP A 57 -4.27 5.54 19.38
CA ASP A 57 -5.45 5.86 18.57
C ASP A 57 -5.95 4.62 17.81
N VAL A 58 -5.01 3.83 17.26
CA VAL A 58 -5.33 2.55 16.60
C VAL A 58 -5.95 1.55 17.58
N LEU A 59 -5.42 1.45 18.81
CA LEU A 59 -5.98 0.57 19.84
C LEU A 59 -7.39 1.02 20.28
N HIS A 60 -7.60 2.31 20.47
CA HIS A 60 -8.91 2.87 20.81
C HIS A 60 -9.92 2.62 19.68
N GLU A 61 -9.50 2.78 18.43
CA GLU A 61 -10.35 2.51 17.28
C GLU A 61 -10.69 1.02 17.18
N ALA A 62 -9.71 0.13 17.33
CA ALA A 62 -9.94 -1.32 17.35
C ALA A 62 -10.90 -1.72 18.47
N ALA A 63 -10.69 -1.20 19.69
CA ALA A 63 -11.58 -1.47 20.82
C ALA A 63 -13.01 -0.94 20.58
N ARG A 64 -13.14 0.21 19.90
CA ARG A 64 -14.46 0.75 19.53
C ARG A 64 -15.15 -0.14 18.50
N GLN A 65 -14.44 -0.64 17.51
CA GLN A 65 -14.97 -1.55 16.50
C GLN A 65 -15.35 -2.90 17.11
N ASP A 66 -14.53 -3.44 17.99
CA ASP A 66 -14.85 -4.68 18.71
C ASP A 66 -16.10 -4.53 19.59
N ALA A 67 -16.28 -3.35 20.20
CA ALA A 67 -17.45 -3.06 21.03
C ALA A 67 -18.78 -3.01 20.24
N LEU A 68 -18.74 -2.78 18.92
CA LEU A 68 -19.93 -2.87 18.05
C LEU A 68 -20.47 -4.30 17.97
N GLY A 69 -19.60 -5.30 18.16
CA GLY A 69 -19.96 -6.71 18.05
C GLY A 69 -20.48 -7.09 16.66
N TRP A 70 -20.02 -6.39 15.61
CA TRP A 70 -20.43 -6.66 14.24
C TRP A 70 -19.40 -7.56 13.55
N HIS A 71 -19.90 -8.60 12.91
CA HIS A 71 -19.10 -9.64 12.26
C HIS A 71 -19.28 -9.56 10.76
N PRO A 72 -18.36 -8.90 10.03
CA PRO A 72 -18.39 -8.86 8.57
C PRO A 72 -17.92 -10.18 7.96
N ARG A 73 -18.47 -10.52 6.81
CA ARG A 73 -18.00 -11.60 5.94
C ARG A 73 -18.01 -11.12 4.51
N VAL A 74 -16.86 -11.18 3.86
CA VAL A 74 -16.71 -10.81 2.44
C VAL A 74 -16.36 -12.06 1.65
N ARG A 75 -17.06 -12.28 0.55
CA ARG A 75 -16.80 -13.37 -0.38
C ARG A 75 -16.82 -12.84 -1.81
N LEU A 76 -15.90 -13.33 -2.62
CA LEU A 76 -15.89 -13.09 -4.05
C LEU A 76 -16.46 -14.32 -4.75
N GLU A 77 -17.56 -14.15 -5.45
CA GLU A 77 -18.28 -15.21 -6.20
C GLU A 77 -18.47 -14.74 -7.63
N ALA A 78 -17.83 -15.42 -8.59
CA ALA A 78 -17.96 -15.13 -10.02
C ALA A 78 -17.83 -13.64 -10.39
N GLY A 79 -16.81 -12.95 -9.85
CA GLY A 79 -16.56 -11.53 -10.13
C GLY A 79 -17.47 -10.56 -9.36
N THR A 80 -18.34 -11.06 -8.48
CA THR A 80 -19.19 -10.24 -7.61
C THR A 80 -18.76 -10.41 -6.16
N LEU A 81 -18.55 -9.30 -5.47
CA LEU A 81 -18.34 -9.30 -4.03
C LEU A 81 -19.69 -9.38 -3.34
N ARG A 82 -19.82 -10.35 -2.45
CA ARG A 82 -20.93 -10.46 -1.51
C ARG A 82 -20.44 -10.12 -0.11
N ILE A 83 -21.04 -9.13 0.50
CA ILE A 83 -20.71 -8.64 1.84
C ILE A 83 -21.91 -8.88 2.75
N GLU A 84 -21.69 -9.55 3.87
CA GLU A 84 -22.70 -9.76 4.90
C GLU A 84 -22.16 -9.24 6.23
N VAL A 85 -22.99 -8.51 6.99
CA VAL A 85 -22.65 -8.06 8.34
C VAL A 85 -23.75 -8.44 9.29
N ARG A 86 -23.39 -9.13 10.37
CA ARG A 86 -24.29 -9.57 11.42
C ARG A 86 -23.78 -9.12 12.79
N ASP A 87 -24.69 -8.88 13.71
CA ASP A 87 -24.35 -8.64 15.09
C ASP A 87 -24.03 -9.95 15.86
N THR A 88 -23.67 -9.84 17.13
CA THR A 88 -23.39 -10.99 18.02
C THR A 88 -24.58 -11.91 18.22
N ALA A 89 -25.81 -11.42 18.06
CA ALA A 89 -27.03 -12.20 18.13
C ALA A 89 -27.40 -12.88 16.78
N GLY A 90 -26.61 -12.61 15.73
CA GLY A 90 -26.84 -13.14 14.39
C GLY A 90 -27.83 -12.30 13.56
N ASN A 91 -28.33 -11.17 14.06
CA ASN A 91 -29.21 -10.31 13.31
C ASN A 91 -28.44 -9.54 12.24
N PRO A 92 -29.06 -9.25 11.08
CA PRO A 92 -28.43 -8.43 10.04
C PRO A 92 -28.29 -6.98 10.52
N VAL A 93 -27.11 -6.39 10.29
CA VAL A 93 -26.86 -4.97 10.59
C VAL A 93 -27.13 -4.15 9.32
N PRO A 94 -28.19 -3.34 9.28
CA PRO A 94 -28.46 -2.48 8.12
C PRO A 94 -27.53 -1.25 8.14
N GLY A 95 -27.37 -0.63 6.97
CA GLY A 95 -26.58 0.60 6.87
C GLY A 95 -26.15 0.92 5.45
N ASP A 96 -25.37 1.99 5.33
CA ASP A 96 -24.78 2.40 4.07
C ASP A 96 -23.34 1.89 3.98
N LEU A 97 -23.06 1.07 2.98
CA LEU A 97 -21.74 0.50 2.76
C LEU A 97 -21.08 1.19 1.57
N LEU A 98 -19.89 1.72 1.80
CA LEU A 98 -19.06 2.40 0.81
C LEU A 98 -17.66 1.78 0.79
N GLY A 99 -16.96 1.86 -0.35
CA GLY A 99 -15.57 1.45 -0.38
C GLY A 99 -15.01 1.16 -1.76
N HIS A 100 -13.82 0.58 -1.74
CA HIS A 100 -13.05 0.28 -2.93
C HIS A 100 -12.18 -0.97 -2.73
N LEU A 101 -11.69 -1.52 -3.84
CA LEU A 101 -10.61 -2.50 -3.86
C LEU A 101 -9.27 -1.78 -3.97
N LEU A 102 -8.30 -2.21 -3.19
CA LEU A 102 -6.91 -1.75 -3.27
C LEU A 102 -6.02 -2.90 -3.70
N ARG A 103 -5.23 -2.69 -4.75
CA ARG A 103 -4.18 -3.64 -5.15
C ARG A 103 -2.89 -3.33 -4.39
N PRO A 104 -2.42 -4.16 -3.45
CA PRO A 104 -1.28 -3.84 -2.59
C PRO A 104 0.03 -3.60 -3.35
N LEU A 105 0.24 -4.32 -4.47
CA LEU A 105 1.47 -4.25 -5.26
C LEU A 105 1.63 -2.95 -6.04
N THR A 106 0.55 -2.38 -6.55
CA THR A 106 0.57 -1.21 -7.43
C THR A 106 0.00 0.05 -6.78
N GLY A 107 -0.72 -0.09 -5.67
CA GLY A 107 -1.48 1.00 -5.05
C GLY A 107 -2.73 1.40 -5.85
N GLU A 108 -3.10 0.63 -6.87
CA GLU A 108 -4.30 0.86 -7.67
C GLU A 108 -5.55 0.75 -6.83
N ARG A 109 -6.48 1.69 -7.01
CA ARG A 109 -7.77 1.72 -6.32
C ARG A 109 -8.90 1.60 -7.33
N LEU A 110 -9.74 0.58 -7.15
CA LEU A 110 -10.94 0.37 -7.94
C LEU A 110 -12.17 0.70 -7.08
N PRO A 111 -12.90 1.80 -7.34
CA PRO A 111 -14.11 2.12 -6.61
C PRO A 111 -15.17 1.05 -6.87
N LEU A 112 -15.91 0.67 -5.83
CA LEU A 112 -16.96 -0.32 -5.92
C LEU A 112 -18.34 0.35 -5.96
N LEU A 113 -19.14 -0.04 -6.93
CA LEU A 113 -20.57 0.28 -6.95
C LEU A 113 -21.30 -0.76 -6.09
N ILE A 114 -21.62 -0.35 -4.87
CA ILE A 114 -22.20 -1.24 -3.86
C ILE A 114 -23.71 -1.03 -3.83
N SER A 115 -24.48 -2.13 -3.93
CA SER A 115 -25.92 -2.13 -3.82
C SER A 115 -26.38 -3.01 -2.67
N SER A 116 -27.33 -2.53 -1.87
CA SER A 116 -27.98 -3.33 -0.82
C SER A 116 -28.99 -4.27 -1.48
N THR A 117 -28.91 -5.56 -1.17
CA THR A 117 -29.83 -6.59 -1.67
C THR A 117 -30.81 -7.06 -0.59
N ALA A 118 -30.43 -6.94 0.67
CA ALA A 118 -31.27 -7.22 1.84
C ALA A 118 -30.64 -6.52 3.06
N PRO A 119 -31.34 -6.38 4.18
CA PRO A 119 -30.77 -5.86 5.40
C PRO A 119 -29.48 -6.62 5.77
N GLY A 120 -28.38 -5.89 5.95
CA GLY A 120 -27.07 -6.48 6.26
C GLY A 120 -26.41 -7.27 5.15
N VAL A 121 -26.89 -7.18 3.91
CA VAL A 121 -26.30 -7.87 2.75
C VAL A 121 -26.15 -6.92 1.57
N TRP A 122 -24.92 -6.82 1.06
CA TRP A 122 -24.60 -5.99 -0.08
C TRP A 122 -23.90 -6.80 -1.18
N ARG A 123 -24.00 -6.30 -2.37
CA ARG A 123 -23.27 -6.79 -3.54
C ARG A 123 -22.55 -5.65 -4.23
N ALA A 124 -21.35 -5.95 -4.73
CA ALA A 124 -20.57 -5.03 -5.53
C ALA A 124 -19.96 -5.76 -6.72
N ASP A 125 -19.94 -5.10 -7.87
CA ASP A 125 -19.29 -5.64 -9.07
C ASP A 125 -17.78 -5.43 -8.97
N ALA A 126 -17.04 -6.52 -9.06
CA ALA A 126 -15.59 -6.57 -9.09
C ALA A 126 -15.03 -7.12 -10.40
N ALA A 127 -15.86 -7.25 -11.45
CA ALA A 127 -15.45 -7.81 -12.75
C ALA A 127 -14.36 -6.99 -13.45
N ALA A 128 -14.23 -5.69 -13.12
CA ALA A 128 -13.17 -4.84 -13.63
C ALA A 128 -11.81 -5.06 -12.93
N ALA A 129 -11.78 -5.81 -11.83
CA ALA A 129 -10.54 -6.12 -11.12
C ALA A 129 -9.72 -7.15 -11.92
N GLN A 130 -8.46 -6.83 -12.17
CA GLN A 130 -7.52 -7.76 -12.80
C GLN A 130 -7.23 -8.95 -11.88
N ALA A 131 -6.88 -10.11 -12.48
CA ALA A 131 -6.46 -11.28 -11.72
C ALA A 131 -5.34 -10.96 -10.71
N GLY A 132 -5.45 -11.55 -9.53
CA GLY A 132 -4.48 -11.36 -8.46
C GLY A 132 -5.09 -11.02 -7.11
N GLN A 133 -4.24 -10.55 -6.21
CA GLN A 133 -4.61 -10.24 -4.84
C GLN A 133 -5.09 -8.79 -4.71
N TRP A 134 -6.23 -8.63 -4.05
CA TRP A 134 -6.83 -7.34 -3.74
C TRP A 134 -7.24 -7.29 -2.26
N ASP A 135 -7.09 -6.14 -1.64
CA ASP A 135 -7.60 -5.87 -0.31
C ASP A 135 -8.88 -5.03 -0.43
N THR A 136 -9.99 -5.50 0.16
CA THR A 136 -11.22 -4.72 0.28
C THR A 136 -11.02 -3.66 1.36
N GLN A 137 -11.39 -2.42 1.07
CA GLN A 137 -11.45 -1.33 2.04
C GLN A 137 -12.86 -0.77 2.01
N LEU A 138 -13.69 -1.25 2.95
CA LEU A 138 -15.10 -0.91 3.02
C LEU A 138 -15.39 -0.26 4.36
N VAL A 139 -16.33 0.68 4.36
CA VAL A 139 -16.81 1.38 5.54
C VAL A 139 -18.33 1.23 5.61
N LEU A 140 -18.81 0.63 6.67
CA LEU A 140 -20.25 0.49 6.97
C LEU A 140 -20.68 1.54 7.98
N HIS A 141 -21.60 2.40 7.59
CA HIS A 141 -22.30 3.32 8.48
C HIS A 141 -23.63 2.68 8.91
N GLY A 142 -23.67 2.14 10.10
CA GLY A 142 -24.85 1.46 10.66
C GLY A 142 -25.44 2.15 11.90
N PRO A 143 -26.55 1.61 12.44
CA PRO A 143 -27.29 2.22 13.58
C PRO A 143 -26.52 2.04 14.89
N GLY A 144 -25.42 2.36 15.11
CA GLY A 144 -24.62 2.22 16.35
C GLY A 144 -23.18 2.65 16.17
N GLY A 145 -22.78 2.91 14.93
CA GLY A 145 -21.43 3.35 14.66
C GLY A 145 -20.95 3.09 13.24
N VAL A 146 -19.65 3.15 13.10
CA VAL A 146 -18.96 2.95 11.82
C VAL A 146 -18.04 1.75 11.97
N LEU A 147 -18.13 0.80 11.03
CA LEU A 147 -17.27 -0.38 10.98
C LEU A 147 -16.36 -0.30 9.75
N ASP A 148 -15.06 -0.38 9.97
CA ASP A 148 -14.07 -0.56 8.91
C ASP A 148 -13.88 -2.05 8.60
N ILE A 149 -14.11 -2.44 7.36
CA ILE A 149 -13.98 -3.83 6.91
C ILE A 149 -12.79 -3.92 5.97
N ARG A 150 -11.84 -4.76 6.33
CA ARG A 150 -10.63 -5.01 5.54
C ARG A 150 -10.43 -6.51 5.39
N GLU A 151 -10.70 -7.00 4.20
CA GLU A 151 -10.58 -8.42 3.87
C GLU A 151 -9.78 -8.58 2.58
N ARG A 152 -9.03 -9.65 2.51
CA ARG A 152 -8.24 -9.99 1.34
C ARG A 152 -9.01 -10.94 0.44
N VAL A 153 -9.14 -10.57 -0.83
CA VAL A 153 -9.79 -11.38 -1.86
C VAL A 153 -8.82 -11.69 -3.00
N ILE A 154 -8.98 -12.85 -3.58
CA ILE A 154 -8.18 -13.28 -4.75
C ILE A 154 -9.12 -13.33 -5.93
N VAL A 155 -8.83 -12.49 -6.93
CA VAL A 155 -9.52 -12.49 -8.22
C VAL A 155 -8.82 -13.54 -9.10
N PRO A 156 -9.54 -14.56 -9.60
CA PRO A 156 -8.97 -15.64 -10.40
C PRO A 156 -8.41 -15.18 -11.75
#